data_0678dbabf4d453733e3d9e529b6b34a0
#
_entry.id   0678dbabf4d453733e3d9e529b6b34a0
#
_cell.length_a   1.000
_cell.length_b   1.000
_cell.length_c   1.000
_cell.angle_alpha   90.00
_cell.angle_beta   90.00
_cell.angle_gamma   90.00
#
_symmetry.space_group_name_H-M   'P 1'
#
loop_
_entity.id
_entity.type
_entity.pdbx_description
1 polymer ?
#
loop_
_entity_poly.entity_id
_entity_poly.type
_entity_poly.pdbx_seq_one_letter_code
_entity_poly.pdbx_strand_id
1 'polypeptide(L)'
;LNIDFKVADVEELPYQDNSFDFVLSQFGHMFSPRPAESTKEMLRVLKPGGVIAFSTWPPELLTGRTFRLVGKYAPKPPEGVSSPVEWGEPSIILDRLGNEVKDVTFHRSEFKNPALSPSHMRNFLEAYIGPVSAVVTMLQSEPDKLLNFRRELDDLLSEYFIDNGVIQSYLMTRAIKL
;
A
#
# COMPACT_ATOMS: atom_id res chain seq x y z
N LEU A 1 11.95 -11.66 22.65
CA LEU A 1 10.60 -11.56 22.09
C LEU A 1 10.18 -12.94 21.62
N ASN A 2 8.99 -13.38 22.07
CA ASN A 2 8.39 -14.61 21.55
C ASN A 2 7.54 -14.22 20.34
N ILE A 3 7.94 -14.63 19.13
CA ILE A 3 7.28 -14.29 17.87
C ILE A 3 6.90 -15.60 17.17
N ASP A 4 5.64 -15.73 16.81
CA ASP A 4 5.13 -16.84 16.00
C ASP A 4 4.83 -16.32 14.58
N PHE A 5 5.32 -17.05 13.56
CA PHE A 5 5.13 -16.71 12.15
C PHE A 5 4.18 -17.70 11.48
N LYS A 6 3.17 -17.18 10.79
CA LYS A 6 2.24 -18.00 10.00
C LYS A 6 2.09 -17.41 8.59
N VAL A 7 2.06 -18.29 7.60
CA VAL A 7 1.62 -17.95 6.25
C VAL A 7 0.09 -18.06 6.23
N ALA A 8 -0.58 -16.99 5.85
CA ALA A 8 -2.04 -16.93 5.80
C ALA A 8 -2.52 -15.90 4.78
N ASP A 9 -3.77 -16.05 4.36
CA ASP A 9 -4.49 -15.02 3.60
C ASP A 9 -5.11 -14.02 4.58
N VAL A 10 -4.98 -12.72 4.29
CA VAL A 10 -5.61 -11.66 5.12
C VAL A 10 -7.14 -11.70 5.03
N GLU A 11 -7.68 -12.32 3.99
CA GLU A 11 -9.13 -12.51 3.81
C GLU A 11 -9.65 -13.77 4.51
N GLU A 12 -8.76 -14.60 5.10
CA GLU A 12 -9.11 -15.80 5.88
C GLU A 12 -8.02 -16.05 6.94
N LEU A 13 -8.03 -15.29 8.02
CA LEU A 13 -7.02 -15.38 9.06
C LEU A 13 -7.18 -16.63 9.93
N PRO A 14 -6.13 -17.46 10.15
CA PRO A 14 -6.21 -18.72 10.88
C PRO A 14 -6.19 -18.51 12.41
N TYR A 15 -7.01 -17.58 12.89
CA TYR A 15 -7.15 -17.24 14.30
C TYR A 15 -8.62 -17.19 14.70
N GLN A 16 -8.89 -17.45 15.98
CA GLN A 16 -10.23 -17.34 16.54
C GLN A 16 -10.68 -15.88 16.65
N ASP A 17 -11.99 -15.68 16.74
CA ASP A 17 -12.55 -14.36 17.01
C ASP A 17 -11.99 -13.78 18.31
N ASN A 18 -11.79 -12.46 18.33
CA ASN A 18 -11.38 -11.73 19.53
C ASN A 18 -10.09 -12.29 20.18
N SER A 19 -9.10 -12.65 19.35
CA SER A 19 -7.82 -13.23 19.81
C SER A 19 -6.75 -12.19 20.14
N PHE A 20 -6.82 -11.00 19.53
CA PHE A 20 -5.76 -10.00 19.61
C PHE A 20 -6.24 -8.69 20.22
N ASP A 21 -5.36 -8.07 21.03
CA ASP A 21 -5.58 -6.73 21.56
C ASP A 21 -5.19 -5.65 20.53
N PHE A 22 -4.28 -6.01 19.61
CA PHE A 22 -3.82 -5.13 18.52
C PHE A 22 -3.80 -5.91 17.20
N VAL A 23 -4.29 -5.28 16.13
CA VAL A 23 -4.12 -5.73 14.75
C VAL A 23 -3.41 -4.62 14.00
N LEU A 24 -2.21 -4.93 13.47
CA LEU A 24 -1.36 -3.96 12.81
C LEU A 24 -1.05 -4.41 11.39
N SER A 25 -1.15 -3.50 10.42
CA SER A 25 -0.76 -3.77 9.04
C SER A 25 0.09 -2.64 8.48
N GLN A 26 1.33 -2.97 8.10
CA GLN A 26 2.22 -2.02 7.44
C GLN A 26 2.22 -2.29 5.93
N PHE A 27 1.40 -1.54 5.19
CA PHE A 27 1.25 -1.59 3.73
C PHE A 27 0.83 -2.95 3.15
N GLY A 28 0.43 -3.94 3.97
CA GLY A 28 0.13 -5.30 3.50
C GLY A 28 -1.31 -5.49 3.08
N HIS A 29 -2.28 -5.22 3.96
CA HIS A 29 -3.71 -5.49 3.75
C HIS A 29 -4.31 -4.77 2.53
N MET A 30 -3.74 -3.63 2.14
CA MET A 30 -4.20 -2.84 1.00
C MET A 30 -4.10 -3.57 -0.34
N PHE A 31 -3.33 -4.65 -0.42
CA PHE A 31 -3.20 -5.50 -1.60
C PHE A 31 -4.23 -6.63 -1.66
N SER A 32 -5.09 -6.77 -0.65
CA SER A 32 -6.22 -7.71 -0.72
C SER A 32 -7.16 -7.34 -1.86
N PRO A 33 -7.50 -8.26 -2.76
CA PRO A 33 -8.42 -8.00 -3.86
C PRO A 33 -9.86 -7.73 -3.39
N ARG A 34 -10.23 -8.20 -2.19
CA ARG A 34 -11.56 -8.04 -1.58
C ARG A 34 -11.45 -7.28 -0.26
N PRO A 35 -11.34 -5.93 -0.30
CA PRO A 35 -11.10 -5.12 0.89
C PRO A 35 -12.16 -5.27 1.99
N ALA A 36 -13.41 -5.60 1.64
CA ALA A 36 -14.45 -5.88 2.63
C ALA A 36 -14.14 -7.14 3.45
N GLU A 37 -13.68 -8.21 2.80
CA GLU A 37 -13.33 -9.46 3.48
C GLU A 37 -12.11 -9.29 4.39
N SER A 38 -11.05 -8.63 3.89
CA SER A 38 -9.86 -8.37 4.71
C SER A 38 -10.16 -7.47 5.90
N THR A 39 -11.00 -6.45 5.74
CA THR A 39 -11.44 -5.60 6.85
C THR A 39 -12.22 -6.41 7.89
N LYS A 40 -13.18 -7.21 7.45
CA LYS A 40 -13.99 -8.08 8.31
C LYS A 40 -13.11 -9.04 9.11
N GLU A 41 -12.13 -9.68 8.47
CA GLU A 41 -11.22 -10.61 9.14
C GLU A 41 -10.31 -9.92 10.15
N MET A 42 -9.71 -8.76 9.79
CA MET A 42 -8.91 -7.97 10.73
C MET A 42 -9.73 -7.54 11.96
N LEU A 43 -10.98 -7.14 11.75
CA LEU A 43 -11.88 -6.78 12.86
C LEU A 43 -12.38 -8.02 13.62
N ARG A 44 -12.64 -9.15 12.96
CA ARG A 44 -13.09 -10.39 13.62
C ARG A 44 -12.07 -10.87 14.66
N VAL A 45 -10.79 -10.91 14.29
CA VAL A 45 -9.71 -11.40 15.18
C VAL A 45 -9.35 -10.40 16.28
N LEU A 46 -9.71 -9.12 16.13
CA LEU A 46 -9.49 -8.07 17.12
C LEU A 46 -10.54 -8.14 18.21
N LYS A 47 -10.16 -8.03 19.48
CA LYS A 47 -11.07 -7.97 20.62
C LYS A 47 -11.89 -6.68 20.62
N PRO A 48 -13.11 -6.68 21.18
CA PRO A 48 -13.79 -5.42 21.54
C PRO A 48 -12.89 -4.53 22.41
N GLY A 49 -12.82 -3.25 22.09
CA GLY A 49 -11.88 -2.30 22.71
C GLY A 49 -10.43 -2.41 22.23
N GLY A 50 -10.11 -3.38 21.41
CA GLY A 50 -8.79 -3.52 20.81
C GLY A 50 -8.51 -2.47 19.74
N VAL A 51 -7.25 -2.30 19.39
CA VAL A 51 -6.78 -1.27 18.44
C VAL A 51 -6.43 -1.91 17.11
N ILE A 52 -7.04 -1.40 16.04
CA ILE A 52 -6.56 -1.61 14.67
C ILE A 52 -5.76 -0.40 14.21
N ALA A 53 -4.57 -0.63 13.63
CA ALA A 53 -3.80 0.43 12.98
C ALA A 53 -3.10 -0.07 11.73
N PHE A 54 -3.04 0.78 10.72
CA PHE A 54 -2.41 0.43 9.46
C PHE A 54 -1.84 1.64 8.72
N SER A 55 -0.80 1.37 7.94
CA SER A 55 -0.20 2.34 7.02
C SER A 55 -0.60 2.04 5.59
N THR A 56 -0.91 3.09 4.83
CA THR A 56 -1.34 3.01 3.43
C THR A 56 -0.76 4.14 2.60
N TRP A 57 -0.83 4.02 1.28
CA TRP A 57 -0.28 4.99 0.35
C TRP A 57 -1.38 5.90 -0.18
N PRO A 58 -1.37 7.22 0.14
CA PRO A 58 -2.27 8.19 -0.46
C PRO A 58 -2.11 8.25 -1.99
N PRO A 59 -3.22 8.29 -2.74
CA PRO A 59 -3.19 8.22 -4.20
C PRO A 59 -2.54 9.44 -4.87
N GLU A 60 -2.52 10.59 -4.19
CA GLU A 60 -1.95 11.84 -4.68
C GLU A 60 -0.45 11.97 -4.45
N LEU A 61 0.16 11.09 -3.63
CA LEU A 61 1.58 11.13 -3.27
C LEU A 61 2.41 10.14 -4.09
N LEU A 62 3.73 10.13 -3.92
CA LEU A 62 4.67 9.40 -4.76
C LEU A 62 4.25 7.97 -5.07
N THR A 63 3.99 7.15 -4.05
CA THR A 63 3.68 5.73 -4.26
C THR A 63 2.34 5.56 -4.97
N GLY A 64 1.29 6.32 -4.58
CA GLY A 64 0.00 6.31 -5.28
C GLY A 64 0.11 6.74 -6.74
N ARG A 65 0.90 7.78 -7.02
CA ARG A 65 1.19 8.24 -8.39
C ARG A 65 2.01 7.20 -9.17
N THR A 66 2.95 6.49 -8.52
CA THR A 66 3.68 5.37 -9.13
C THR A 66 2.72 4.24 -9.52
N PHE A 67 1.76 3.87 -8.67
CA PHE A 67 0.73 2.88 -9.02
C PHE A 67 -0.12 3.32 -10.22
N ARG A 68 -0.47 4.61 -10.29
CA ARG A 68 -1.19 5.16 -11.44
C ARG A 68 -0.35 5.09 -12.72
N LEU A 69 0.94 5.41 -12.64
CA LEU A 69 1.87 5.30 -13.75
C LEU A 69 2.00 3.83 -14.22
N VAL A 70 2.20 2.88 -13.31
CA VAL A 70 2.20 1.45 -13.59
C VAL A 70 0.91 1.03 -14.30
N GLY A 71 -0.26 1.47 -13.80
CA GLY A 71 -1.57 1.16 -14.39
C GLY A 71 -1.77 1.72 -15.81
N LYS A 72 -1.03 2.75 -16.21
CA LYS A 72 -1.03 3.28 -17.60
C LYS A 72 -0.41 2.29 -18.60
N TYR A 73 0.55 1.49 -18.14
CA TYR A 73 1.32 0.56 -18.96
C TYR A 73 0.92 -0.91 -18.76
N ALA A 74 0.40 -1.26 -17.61
CA ALA A 74 -0.04 -2.61 -17.28
C ALA A 74 -1.43 -2.94 -17.86
N PRO A 75 -1.76 -4.22 -18.05
CA PRO A 75 -3.12 -4.64 -18.34
C PRO A 75 -4.10 -4.15 -17.26
N LYS A 76 -5.34 -3.89 -17.68
CA LYS A 76 -6.39 -3.53 -16.72
C LYS A 76 -6.59 -4.66 -15.71
N PRO A 77 -6.75 -4.34 -14.41
CA PRO A 77 -7.06 -5.37 -13.42
C PRO A 77 -8.41 -6.03 -13.74
N PRO A 78 -8.65 -7.25 -13.24
CA PRO A 78 -9.95 -7.91 -13.35
C PRO A 78 -11.07 -7.03 -12.77
N GLU A 79 -12.28 -7.20 -13.29
CA GLU A 79 -13.46 -6.50 -12.79
C GLU A 79 -13.70 -6.85 -11.30
N GLY A 80 -14.05 -5.86 -10.49
CA GLY A 80 -14.31 -6.02 -9.05
C GLY A 80 -13.07 -6.00 -8.15
N VAL A 81 -11.86 -5.90 -8.70
CA VAL A 81 -10.63 -5.74 -7.91
C VAL A 81 -10.42 -4.26 -7.59
N SER A 82 -10.46 -3.93 -6.31
CA SER A 82 -10.18 -2.57 -5.81
C SER A 82 -8.71 -2.19 -5.98
N SER A 83 -8.48 -0.92 -6.29
CA SER A 83 -7.12 -0.40 -6.35
C SER A 83 -6.51 -0.30 -4.93
N PRO A 84 -5.28 -0.80 -4.71
CA PRO A 84 -4.62 -0.69 -3.41
C PRO A 84 -4.56 0.75 -2.87
N VAL A 85 -4.42 1.75 -3.74
CA VAL A 85 -4.29 3.16 -3.33
C VAL A 85 -5.58 3.79 -2.81
N GLU A 86 -6.75 3.16 -3.01
CA GLU A 86 -8.00 3.58 -2.38
C GLU A 86 -7.92 3.56 -0.85
N TRP A 87 -7.10 2.68 -0.28
CA TRP A 87 -6.81 2.65 1.14
C TRP A 87 -6.03 3.89 1.66
N GLY A 88 -5.57 4.75 0.78
CA GLY A 88 -4.98 6.05 1.12
C GLY A 88 -5.97 7.19 1.25
N GLU A 89 -7.27 6.95 0.96
CA GLU A 89 -8.35 7.95 1.04
C GLU A 89 -9.13 7.81 2.35
N PRO A 90 -9.10 8.82 3.25
CA PRO A 90 -9.80 8.75 4.53
C PRO A 90 -11.29 8.42 4.44
N SER A 91 -12.01 8.96 3.45
CA SER A 91 -13.43 8.69 3.25
C SER A 91 -13.70 7.21 2.94
N ILE A 92 -12.88 6.61 2.07
CA ILE A 92 -12.99 5.18 1.72
C ILE A 92 -12.63 4.30 2.93
N ILE A 93 -11.64 4.70 3.72
CA ILE A 93 -11.28 3.98 4.95
C ILE A 93 -12.45 3.98 5.94
N LEU A 94 -13.09 5.14 6.13
CA LEU A 94 -14.26 5.25 7.01
C LEU A 94 -15.41 4.36 6.55
N ASP A 95 -15.70 4.35 5.25
CA ASP A 95 -16.74 3.50 4.67
C ASP A 95 -16.42 2.00 4.88
N ARG A 96 -15.15 1.59 4.69
CA ARG A 96 -14.71 0.20 4.87
C ARG A 96 -14.73 -0.25 6.32
N LEU A 97 -14.33 0.60 7.26
CA LEU A 97 -14.37 0.30 8.69
C LEU A 97 -15.79 0.32 9.24
N GLY A 98 -16.68 1.12 8.63
CA GLY A 98 -18.11 1.20 8.97
C GLY A 98 -18.35 1.59 10.42
N ASN A 99 -19.43 1.04 10.99
CA ASN A 99 -19.87 1.31 12.36
C ASN A 99 -19.27 0.32 13.39
N GLU A 100 -18.28 -0.48 13.00
CA GLU A 100 -17.66 -1.47 13.89
C GLU A 100 -16.52 -0.89 14.73
N VAL A 101 -16.16 0.38 14.47
CA VAL A 101 -15.06 1.07 15.14
C VAL A 101 -15.45 2.46 15.62
N LYS A 102 -14.67 2.98 16.57
CA LYS A 102 -14.74 4.36 17.04
C LYS A 102 -13.36 4.98 17.10
N ASP A 103 -13.30 6.29 17.40
CA ASP A 103 -12.07 7.06 17.60
C ASP A 103 -11.08 6.91 16.42
N VAL A 104 -11.61 6.95 15.20
CA VAL A 104 -10.79 6.88 13.99
C VAL A 104 -9.93 8.12 13.88
N THR A 105 -8.63 7.93 13.78
CA THR A 105 -7.66 9.01 13.60
C THR A 105 -6.78 8.76 12.40
N PHE A 106 -6.41 9.84 11.71
CA PHE A 106 -5.52 9.83 10.56
C PHE A 106 -4.29 10.68 10.86
N HIS A 107 -3.12 10.15 10.55
CA HIS A 107 -1.87 10.88 10.67
C HIS A 107 -1.02 10.66 9.41
N ARG A 108 -0.58 11.75 8.78
CA ARG A 108 0.39 11.69 7.68
C ARG A 108 1.79 11.70 8.25
N SER A 109 2.63 10.82 7.73
CA SER A 109 4.04 10.78 8.06
C SER A 109 4.85 10.45 6.82
N GLU A 110 6.15 10.52 6.92
CA GLU A 110 7.05 10.27 5.80
C GLU A 110 8.33 9.59 6.25
N PHE A 111 8.99 8.96 5.31
CA PHE A 111 10.35 8.49 5.47
C PHE A 111 11.15 8.78 4.21
N LYS A 112 12.46 8.85 4.36
CA LYS A 112 13.39 9.14 3.29
C LYS A 112 14.14 7.88 2.89
N ASN A 113 13.99 7.44 1.65
CA ASN A 113 14.77 6.36 1.08
C ASN A 113 16.07 6.93 0.51
N PRO A 114 17.24 6.51 0.99
CA PRO A 114 18.51 6.95 0.44
C PRO A 114 18.63 6.61 -1.05
N ALA A 115 19.03 7.59 -1.86
CA ALA A 115 19.27 7.38 -3.27
C ALA A 115 20.29 8.42 -3.78
N LEU A 116 21.16 8.03 -4.70
CA LEU A 116 22.16 8.92 -5.29
C LEU A 116 21.55 9.85 -6.36
N SER A 117 20.43 9.42 -6.96
CA SER A 117 19.69 10.15 -7.99
C SER A 117 18.29 9.56 -8.14
N PRO A 118 17.36 10.25 -8.84
CA PRO A 118 16.08 9.66 -9.25
C PRO A 118 16.26 8.34 -10.01
N SER A 119 17.18 8.29 -10.98
CA SER A 119 17.46 7.07 -11.76
C SER A 119 18.03 5.93 -10.91
N HIS A 120 18.78 6.22 -9.86
CA HIS A 120 19.22 5.21 -8.90
C HIS A 120 18.02 4.61 -8.15
N MET A 121 17.10 5.44 -7.70
CA MET A 121 15.85 4.97 -7.08
C MET A 121 15.01 4.18 -8.08
N ARG A 122 14.86 4.65 -9.34
CA ARG A 122 14.13 3.90 -10.37
C ARG A 122 14.73 2.49 -10.56
N ASN A 123 16.05 2.37 -10.64
CA ASN A 123 16.70 1.05 -10.77
C ASN A 123 16.37 0.13 -9.57
N PHE A 124 16.32 0.68 -8.37
CA PHE A 124 15.87 -0.05 -7.19
C PHE A 124 14.40 -0.49 -7.32
N LEU A 125 13.50 0.39 -7.74
CA LEU A 125 12.09 0.06 -7.94
C LEU A 125 11.91 -1.01 -9.03
N GLU A 126 12.64 -0.93 -10.13
CA GLU A 126 12.61 -1.93 -11.21
C GLU A 126 13.08 -3.32 -10.73
N ALA A 127 14.05 -3.36 -9.82
CA ALA A 127 14.61 -4.61 -9.32
C ALA A 127 13.76 -5.27 -8.21
N TYR A 128 13.13 -4.47 -7.34
CA TYR A 128 12.58 -4.98 -6.08
C TYR A 128 11.09 -4.70 -5.86
N ILE A 129 10.46 -3.83 -6.64
CA ILE A 129 9.05 -3.50 -6.46
C ILE A 129 8.21 -4.20 -7.52
N GLY A 130 7.49 -5.24 -7.11
CA GLY A 130 6.77 -6.18 -7.98
C GLY A 130 5.98 -5.52 -9.12
N PRO A 131 5.08 -4.54 -8.88
CA PRO A 131 4.33 -3.90 -9.95
C PRO A 131 5.20 -3.18 -10.99
N VAL A 132 6.28 -2.52 -10.55
CA VAL A 132 7.23 -1.84 -11.45
C VAL A 132 8.05 -2.86 -12.24
N SER A 133 8.58 -3.89 -11.57
CA SER A 133 9.32 -4.99 -12.19
C SER A 133 8.49 -5.72 -13.26
N ALA A 134 7.22 -5.96 -12.98
CA ALA A 134 6.30 -6.61 -13.92
C ALA A 134 6.11 -5.78 -15.20
N VAL A 135 5.91 -4.46 -15.08
CA VAL A 135 5.79 -3.57 -16.25
C VAL A 135 7.10 -3.55 -17.04
N VAL A 136 8.24 -3.44 -16.37
CA VAL A 136 9.55 -3.46 -17.06
C VAL A 136 9.75 -4.77 -17.82
N THR A 137 9.43 -5.90 -17.21
CA THR A 137 9.53 -7.22 -17.85
C THR A 137 8.60 -7.31 -19.07
N MET A 138 7.37 -6.86 -18.94
CA MET A 138 6.39 -6.86 -20.03
C MET A 138 6.85 -5.97 -21.21
N LEU A 139 7.44 -4.83 -20.93
CA LEU A 139 7.86 -3.86 -21.95
C LEU A 139 9.23 -4.15 -22.57
N GLN A 140 9.92 -5.22 -22.19
CA GLN A 140 11.23 -5.57 -22.77
C GLN A 140 11.19 -5.74 -24.30
N SER A 141 10.08 -6.20 -24.85
CA SER A 141 9.87 -6.33 -26.31
C SER A 141 9.45 -5.02 -26.99
N GLU A 142 9.21 -3.93 -26.24
CA GLU A 142 8.74 -2.65 -26.74
C GLU A 142 9.66 -1.51 -26.22
N PRO A 143 10.88 -1.37 -26.77
CA PRO A 143 11.92 -0.51 -26.22
C PRO A 143 11.52 0.97 -26.11
N ASP A 144 10.74 1.49 -27.04
CA ASP A 144 10.28 2.87 -27.01
C ASP A 144 9.28 3.12 -25.86
N LYS A 145 8.39 2.16 -25.60
CA LYS A 145 7.46 2.25 -24.47
C LYS A 145 8.19 2.10 -23.15
N LEU A 146 9.17 1.20 -23.06
CA LEU A 146 10.01 1.05 -21.88
C LEU A 146 10.78 2.34 -21.58
N LEU A 147 11.36 2.97 -22.60
CA LEU A 147 12.05 4.24 -22.43
C LEU A 147 11.12 5.35 -21.94
N ASN A 148 9.90 5.42 -22.49
CA ASN A 148 8.89 6.39 -22.03
C ASN A 148 8.47 6.13 -20.59
N PHE A 149 8.19 4.88 -20.20
CA PHE A 149 7.88 4.52 -18.84
C PHE A 149 8.99 4.93 -17.86
N ARG A 150 10.25 4.65 -18.19
CA ARG A 150 11.41 5.01 -17.38
C ARG A 150 11.56 6.52 -17.22
N ARG A 151 11.35 7.27 -18.29
CA ARG A 151 11.41 8.74 -18.24
C ARG A 151 10.30 9.29 -17.34
N GLU A 152 9.04 8.86 -17.52
CA GLU A 152 7.93 9.30 -16.68
C GLU A 152 8.15 8.95 -15.21
N LEU A 153 8.78 7.79 -14.91
CA LEU A 153 9.11 7.40 -13.54
C LEU A 153 10.27 8.23 -12.97
N ASP A 154 11.30 8.53 -13.76
CA ASP A 154 12.41 9.42 -13.34
C ASP A 154 11.89 10.85 -13.09
N ASP A 155 10.99 11.37 -13.93
CA ASP A 155 10.37 12.68 -13.76
C ASP A 155 9.55 12.71 -12.45
N LEU A 156 8.73 11.69 -12.22
CA LEU A 156 7.96 11.55 -10.98
C LEU A 156 8.86 11.49 -9.75
N LEU A 157 9.90 10.68 -9.77
CA LEU A 157 10.85 10.54 -8.65
C LEU A 157 11.61 11.83 -8.38
N SER A 158 11.89 12.63 -9.41
CA SER A 158 12.58 13.90 -9.29
C SER A 158 11.80 14.94 -8.47
N GLU A 159 10.46 14.89 -8.50
CA GLU A 159 9.61 15.77 -7.69
C GLU A 159 9.76 15.52 -6.18
N TYR A 160 10.16 14.31 -5.79
CA TYR A 160 10.30 13.87 -4.40
C TYR A 160 11.75 13.64 -3.99
N PHE A 161 12.72 13.99 -4.85
CA PHE A 161 14.14 13.81 -4.58
C PHE A 161 14.72 15.02 -3.86
N ILE A 162 15.19 14.83 -2.62
CA ILE A 162 15.78 15.89 -1.78
C ILE A 162 16.96 15.29 -1.02
N ASP A 163 18.10 15.99 -1.06
CA ASP A 163 19.30 15.69 -0.25
C ASP A 163 19.70 14.22 -0.29
N ASN A 164 19.95 13.68 -1.47
CA ASN A 164 20.33 12.28 -1.69
C ASN A 164 19.32 11.26 -1.14
N GLY A 165 18.05 11.52 -1.34
CA GLY A 165 16.99 10.59 -1.00
C GLY A 165 15.67 10.97 -1.62
N VAL A 166 14.77 10.00 -1.65
CA VAL A 166 13.39 10.14 -2.13
C VAL A 166 12.44 10.09 -0.93
N ILE A 167 11.65 11.15 -0.78
CA ILE A 167 10.63 11.23 0.29
C ILE A 167 9.43 10.40 -0.09
N GLN A 168 9.05 9.46 0.78
CA GLN A 168 7.81 8.69 0.68
C GLN A 168 6.89 9.02 1.85
N SER A 169 5.78 9.66 1.55
CA SER A 169 4.77 9.97 2.55
C SER A 169 3.67 8.91 2.55
N TYR A 170 3.13 8.62 3.72
CA TYR A 170 2.08 7.63 3.93
C TYR A 170 1.00 8.14 4.88
N LEU A 171 -0.13 7.47 4.87
CA LEU A 171 -1.22 7.69 5.81
C LEU A 171 -1.22 6.56 6.86
N MET A 172 -1.16 6.94 8.12
CA MET A 172 -1.40 6.05 9.26
C MET A 172 -2.84 6.23 9.72
N THR A 173 -3.59 5.14 9.76
CA THR A 173 -4.93 5.08 10.34
C THR A 173 -4.89 4.29 11.64
N ARG A 174 -5.61 4.78 12.65
CA ARG A 174 -5.82 4.08 13.92
C ARG A 174 -7.30 4.17 14.30
N ALA A 175 -7.86 3.07 14.78
CA ALA A 175 -9.23 3.02 15.29
C ALA A 175 -9.34 2.03 16.46
N ILE A 176 -10.44 2.10 17.21
CA ILE A 176 -10.78 1.18 18.31
C ILE A 176 -12.01 0.37 17.90
N LYS A 177 -11.95 -0.96 17.97
CA LYS A 177 -13.12 -1.82 17.75
C LYS A 177 -14.17 -1.59 18.83
N LEU A 178 -15.45 -1.53 18.46
CA LEU A 178 -16.59 -1.43 19.37
C LEU A 178 -16.88 -2.73 20.11
#